data_93a3eff0c59d440ca879682d9539aca5
#
_entry.id   93a3eff0c59d440ca879682d9539aca5
#
_cell.length_a   1.000
_cell.length_b   1.000
_cell.length_c   1.000
_cell.angle_alpha   90.00
_cell.angle_beta   90.00
_cell.angle_gamma   90.00
#
_symmetry.space_group_name_H-M   'P 1'
#
loop_
_entity.id
_entity.type
_entity.pdbx_description
1 polymer ?
#
loop_
_entity_poly.entity_id
_entity_poly.type
_entity_poly.pdbx_seq_one_letter_code
_entity_poly.pdbx_strand_id
1 'polypeptide(L)'
;ASAFSFNIAGGRCEECQGEGVIKVSMQFMADVELVCEACGGKRFRDEILEVKYRGKSIYDVLEMTVDDAIAFFGEEKKDSTCKRIVERLKPLQDVGLGYIKLGQSSSTLSGGESQRVKLASFLTKDSAQGGVMFIFDEPTTGLHFHDINKLLAAFNALIERGHTIVIVEHNMDVIKCADWVVDLGPEAGTGGGRVVFEGTPRNLEQCPASYTGKYLRLRTKL
;
A
#
# COMPACT_ATOMS: atom_id res chain seq x y z
N ALA A 1 -27.48 2.63 3.70
CA ALA A 1 -26.00 2.53 3.57
C ALA A 1 -25.53 1.08 3.61
N SER A 2 -26.07 0.23 4.49
CA SER A 2 -25.68 -1.18 4.64
C SER A 2 -25.87 -2.03 3.37
N ALA A 3 -26.87 -1.75 2.54
CA ALA A 3 -27.12 -2.46 1.30
C ALA A 3 -25.96 -2.39 0.28
N PHE A 4 -25.12 -1.36 0.36
CA PHE A 4 -23.96 -1.20 -0.51
C PHE A 4 -22.66 -1.76 0.09
N SER A 5 -22.74 -2.53 1.16
CA SER A 5 -21.60 -3.21 1.76
C SER A 5 -21.55 -4.67 1.30
N PHE A 6 -20.44 -5.11 0.73
CA PHE A 6 -20.23 -6.52 0.40
C PHE A 6 -19.84 -7.37 1.63
N ASN A 7 -19.57 -6.74 2.78
CA ASN A 7 -19.24 -7.43 4.03
C ASN A 7 -20.47 -7.78 4.89
N ILE A 8 -21.63 -7.20 4.58
CA ILE A 8 -22.85 -7.32 5.41
C ILE A 8 -23.97 -7.90 4.55
N ALA A 9 -24.79 -8.79 5.13
CA ALA A 9 -25.98 -9.29 4.47
C ALA A 9 -26.98 -8.16 4.15
N GLY A 10 -27.67 -8.26 3.04
CA GLY A 10 -28.71 -7.32 2.61
C GLY A 10 -28.63 -6.91 1.15
N GLY A 11 -27.47 -6.54 0.63
CA GLY A 11 -27.30 -6.17 -0.78
C GLY A 11 -26.24 -6.98 -1.50
N ARG A 12 -25.39 -7.69 -0.78
CA ARG A 12 -24.38 -8.57 -1.37
C ARG A 12 -25.01 -9.82 -1.99
N CYS A 13 -24.33 -10.42 -2.95
CA CYS A 13 -24.68 -11.72 -3.48
C CYS A 13 -24.60 -12.76 -2.35
N GLU A 14 -25.64 -13.57 -2.21
CA GLU A 14 -25.74 -14.56 -1.14
C GLU A 14 -24.89 -15.80 -1.40
N GLU A 15 -24.69 -16.19 -2.65
CA GLU A 15 -23.89 -17.35 -3.01
C GLU A 15 -22.40 -17.14 -2.70
N CYS A 16 -21.80 -16.05 -3.21
CA CYS A 16 -20.40 -15.75 -2.94
C CYS A 16 -20.20 -14.87 -1.72
N GLN A 17 -21.24 -14.52 -1.00
CA GLN A 17 -21.23 -13.65 0.17
C GLN A 17 -20.49 -12.31 -0.03
N GLY A 18 -20.47 -11.81 -1.26
CA GLY A 18 -19.84 -10.56 -1.63
C GLY A 18 -18.39 -10.69 -2.09
N GLU A 19 -17.83 -11.92 -2.14
CA GLU A 19 -16.47 -12.14 -2.64
C GLU A 19 -16.35 -12.00 -4.15
N GLY A 20 -17.44 -12.23 -4.91
CA GLY A 20 -17.46 -12.25 -6.37
C GLY A 20 -16.89 -13.55 -6.95
N VAL A 21 -16.25 -14.35 -6.14
CA VAL A 21 -15.68 -15.65 -6.51
C VAL A 21 -16.10 -16.72 -5.50
N ILE A 22 -16.08 -17.98 -5.93
CA ILE A 22 -16.28 -19.16 -5.09
C ILE A 22 -14.96 -19.91 -5.04
N LYS A 23 -14.46 -20.13 -3.82
CA LYS A 23 -13.21 -20.88 -3.59
C LYS A 23 -13.53 -22.38 -3.53
N VAL A 24 -12.92 -23.13 -4.41
CA VAL A 24 -12.98 -24.60 -4.43
C VAL A 24 -11.66 -25.12 -3.88
N SER A 25 -11.71 -25.68 -2.66
CA SER A 25 -10.52 -26.24 -2.04
C SER A 25 -10.17 -27.60 -2.66
N MET A 26 -8.91 -27.76 -3.04
CA MET A 26 -8.39 -28.99 -3.61
C MET A 26 -7.42 -29.67 -2.65
N GLN A 27 -7.64 -30.96 -2.35
CA GLN A 27 -6.90 -31.72 -1.32
C GLN A 27 -5.37 -31.77 -1.47
N PHE A 28 -4.82 -31.52 -2.66
CA PHE A 28 -3.37 -31.58 -2.92
C PHE A 28 -2.84 -30.47 -3.84
N MET A 29 -3.66 -29.45 -4.14
CA MET A 29 -3.31 -28.34 -5.00
C MET A 29 -3.79 -27.03 -4.38
N ALA A 30 -3.31 -25.91 -4.90
CA ALA A 30 -3.81 -24.59 -4.50
C ALA A 30 -5.31 -24.48 -4.77
N ASP A 31 -6.03 -23.79 -3.89
CA ASP A 31 -7.46 -23.49 -4.07
C ASP A 31 -7.70 -22.81 -5.40
N VAL A 32 -8.76 -23.21 -6.10
CA VAL A 32 -9.17 -22.59 -7.36
C VAL A 32 -10.28 -21.60 -7.08
N GLU A 33 -10.13 -20.38 -7.56
CA GLU A 33 -11.15 -19.34 -7.49
C GLU A 33 -11.96 -19.34 -8.80
N LEU A 34 -13.24 -19.63 -8.70
CA LEU A 34 -14.19 -19.58 -9.81
C LEU A 34 -15.05 -18.32 -9.68
N VAL A 35 -15.31 -17.64 -10.81
CA VAL A 35 -16.24 -16.50 -10.82
C VAL A 35 -17.62 -16.98 -10.38
N CYS A 36 -18.23 -16.29 -9.45
CA CYS A 36 -19.58 -16.61 -8.98
C CYS A 36 -20.59 -16.43 -10.13
N GLU A 37 -21.27 -17.50 -10.53
CA GLU A 37 -22.22 -17.47 -11.63
C GLU A 37 -23.45 -16.62 -11.31
N ALA A 38 -23.93 -16.63 -10.05
CA ALA A 38 -25.11 -15.91 -9.64
C ALA A 38 -25.00 -14.38 -9.78
N CYS A 39 -23.82 -13.82 -9.52
CA CYS A 39 -23.60 -12.37 -9.66
C CYS A 39 -22.64 -12.01 -10.81
N GLY A 40 -22.13 -12.98 -11.54
CA GLY A 40 -21.15 -12.74 -12.60
C GLY A 40 -19.90 -12.00 -12.11
N GLY A 41 -19.45 -12.26 -10.89
CA GLY A 41 -18.31 -11.59 -10.26
C GLY A 41 -18.60 -10.21 -9.65
N LYS A 42 -19.82 -9.70 -9.79
CA LYS A 42 -20.17 -8.33 -9.40
C LYS A 42 -20.42 -8.11 -7.90
N ARG A 43 -20.40 -9.16 -7.09
CA ARG A 43 -20.48 -9.12 -5.61
C ARG A 43 -21.83 -8.72 -5.02
N PHE A 44 -22.71 -8.09 -5.77
CA PHE A 44 -23.99 -7.57 -5.32
C PHE A 44 -25.15 -8.19 -6.10
N ARG A 45 -26.37 -8.08 -5.54
CA ARG A 45 -27.59 -8.41 -6.22
C ARG A 45 -27.90 -7.38 -7.31
N ASP A 46 -28.60 -7.77 -8.35
CA ASP A 46 -28.92 -6.89 -9.49
C ASP A 46 -29.68 -5.63 -9.09
N GLU A 47 -30.62 -5.72 -8.13
CA GLU A 47 -31.36 -4.56 -7.60
C GLU A 47 -30.45 -3.49 -7.02
N ILE A 48 -29.32 -3.87 -6.43
CA ILE A 48 -28.32 -2.94 -5.89
C ILE A 48 -27.49 -2.33 -7.02
N LEU A 49 -27.23 -3.10 -8.07
CA LEU A 49 -26.47 -2.65 -9.24
C LEU A 49 -27.27 -1.69 -10.14
N GLU A 50 -28.61 -1.69 -10.03
CA GLU A 50 -29.48 -0.72 -10.72
C GLU A 50 -29.31 0.70 -10.16
N VAL A 51 -28.98 0.83 -8.87
CA VAL A 51 -28.72 2.14 -8.25
C VAL A 51 -27.41 2.70 -8.75
N LYS A 52 -27.48 3.86 -9.39
CA LYS A 52 -26.28 4.50 -9.99
C LYS A 52 -26.06 5.92 -9.48
N TYR A 53 -24.82 6.23 -9.23
CA TYR A 53 -24.35 7.59 -9.01
C TYR A 53 -23.55 8.05 -10.22
N ARG A 54 -24.01 9.10 -10.92
CA ARG A 54 -23.39 9.61 -12.16
C ARG A 54 -23.13 8.51 -13.20
N GLY A 55 -24.09 7.60 -13.35
CA GLY A 55 -24.03 6.49 -14.31
C GLY A 55 -23.22 5.28 -13.87
N LYS A 56 -22.58 5.30 -12.70
CA LYS A 56 -21.79 4.21 -12.14
C LYS A 56 -22.53 3.50 -11.02
N SER A 57 -22.58 2.17 -11.07
CA SER A 57 -23.03 1.31 -9.97
C SER A 57 -21.95 1.19 -8.90
N ILE A 58 -22.30 0.60 -7.75
CA ILE A 58 -21.28 0.30 -6.71
C ILE A 58 -20.21 -0.64 -7.23
N TYR A 59 -20.54 -1.58 -8.10
CA TYR A 59 -19.54 -2.45 -8.74
C TYR A 59 -18.57 -1.65 -9.61
N ASP A 60 -19.08 -0.75 -10.45
CA ASP A 60 -18.24 0.10 -11.30
C ASP A 60 -17.28 0.96 -10.45
N VAL A 61 -17.75 1.45 -9.28
CA VAL A 61 -16.91 2.22 -8.35
C VAL A 61 -15.84 1.33 -7.71
N LEU A 62 -16.17 0.09 -7.34
CA LEU A 62 -15.20 -0.85 -6.78
C LEU A 62 -14.13 -1.29 -7.80
N GLU A 63 -14.46 -1.28 -9.09
CA GLU A 63 -13.53 -1.56 -10.18
C GLU A 63 -12.60 -0.37 -10.52
N MET A 64 -12.90 0.84 -10.04
CA MET A 64 -12.02 1.98 -10.19
C MET A 64 -10.73 1.78 -9.40
N THR A 65 -9.63 2.25 -9.97
CA THR A 65 -8.40 2.46 -9.20
C THR A 65 -8.59 3.60 -8.17
N VAL A 66 -7.72 3.69 -7.19
CA VAL A 66 -7.72 4.82 -6.25
C VAL A 66 -7.61 6.15 -6.99
N ASP A 67 -6.74 6.23 -8.02
CA ASP A 67 -6.57 7.44 -8.84
C ASP A 67 -7.83 7.80 -9.62
N ASP A 68 -8.46 6.81 -10.26
CA ASP A 68 -9.73 7.01 -11.00
C ASP A 68 -10.86 7.45 -10.06
N ALA A 69 -10.96 6.87 -8.88
CA ALA A 69 -11.97 7.22 -7.90
C ALA A 69 -11.77 8.65 -7.36
N ILE A 70 -10.52 9.05 -7.09
CA ILE A 70 -10.18 10.42 -6.69
C ILE A 70 -10.59 11.40 -7.79
N ALA A 71 -10.31 11.10 -9.06
CA ALA A 71 -10.72 11.91 -10.20
C ALA A 71 -12.25 12.00 -10.30
N PHE A 72 -12.94 10.85 -10.27
CA PHE A 72 -14.38 10.74 -10.40
C PHE A 72 -15.14 11.53 -9.31
N PHE A 73 -14.79 11.35 -8.05
CA PHE A 73 -15.43 12.08 -6.94
C PHE A 73 -14.93 13.51 -6.82
N GLY A 74 -13.70 13.80 -7.25
CA GLY A 74 -13.10 15.14 -7.20
C GLY A 74 -13.73 16.17 -8.16
N GLU A 75 -14.43 15.70 -9.22
CA GLU A 75 -15.18 16.58 -10.12
C GLU A 75 -16.33 17.31 -9.40
N GLU A 76 -16.93 16.69 -8.39
CA GLU A 76 -18.08 17.23 -7.64
C GLU A 76 -17.62 18.07 -6.44
N LYS A 77 -17.05 19.26 -6.73
CA LYS A 77 -16.43 20.13 -5.73
C LYS A 77 -17.38 20.68 -4.66
N LYS A 78 -18.70 20.67 -4.90
CA LYS A 78 -19.69 21.22 -3.97
C LYS A 78 -20.25 20.15 -3.00
N ASP A 79 -20.13 18.86 -3.32
CA ASP A 79 -20.63 17.79 -2.48
C ASP A 79 -19.64 17.47 -1.35
N SER A 80 -20.07 17.66 -0.12
CA SER A 80 -19.29 17.37 1.08
C SER A 80 -18.95 15.89 1.23
N THR A 81 -19.82 15.00 0.73
CA THR A 81 -19.60 13.55 0.76
C THR A 81 -18.48 13.17 -0.19
N CYS A 82 -18.49 13.73 -1.42
CA CYS A 82 -17.43 13.51 -2.41
C CYS A 82 -16.08 14.01 -1.89
N LYS A 83 -16.04 15.19 -1.26
CA LYS A 83 -14.81 15.70 -0.63
C LYS A 83 -14.26 14.72 0.42
N ARG A 84 -15.12 14.23 1.32
CA ARG A 84 -14.71 13.26 2.35
C ARG A 84 -14.22 11.94 1.77
N ILE A 85 -14.79 11.49 0.64
CA ILE A 85 -14.29 10.29 -0.07
C ILE A 85 -12.88 10.55 -0.58
N VAL A 86 -12.68 11.67 -1.29
CA VAL A 86 -11.36 12.05 -1.83
C VAL A 86 -10.33 12.18 -0.71
N GLU A 87 -10.65 12.85 0.39
CA GLU A 87 -9.77 13.01 1.56
C GLU A 87 -9.36 11.66 2.17
N ARG A 88 -10.25 10.66 2.16
CA ARG A 88 -9.94 9.31 2.66
C ARG A 88 -9.15 8.46 1.68
N LEU A 89 -9.26 8.71 0.39
CA LEU A 89 -8.51 8.00 -0.65
C LEU A 89 -7.12 8.60 -0.88
N LYS A 90 -6.97 9.89 -0.65
CA LYS A 90 -5.71 10.63 -0.89
C LYS A 90 -4.48 9.98 -0.22
N PRO A 91 -4.52 9.53 1.04
CA PRO A 91 -3.38 8.85 1.67
C PRO A 91 -2.94 7.58 0.96
N LEU A 92 -3.85 6.84 0.32
CA LEU A 92 -3.48 5.68 -0.49
C LEU A 92 -2.69 6.10 -1.73
N GLN A 93 -3.10 7.18 -2.39
CA GLN A 93 -2.36 7.76 -3.51
C GLN A 93 -0.98 8.27 -3.06
N ASP A 94 -0.93 8.91 -1.89
CA ASP A 94 0.30 9.52 -1.34
C ASP A 94 1.36 8.46 -0.97
N VAL A 95 0.97 7.22 -0.70
CA VAL A 95 1.89 6.09 -0.48
C VAL A 95 2.17 5.27 -1.75
N GLY A 96 1.80 5.77 -2.93
CA GLY A 96 2.05 5.09 -4.21
C GLY A 96 1.10 3.93 -4.51
N LEU A 97 -0.11 3.91 -3.92
CA LEU A 97 -1.14 2.89 -4.15
C LEU A 97 -2.28 3.38 -5.05
N GLY A 98 -2.02 4.40 -5.89
CA GLY A 98 -3.01 4.97 -6.79
C GLY A 98 -3.59 3.98 -7.80
N TYR A 99 -2.83 2.95 -8.16
CA TYR A 99 -3.19 1.95 -9.16
C TYR A 99 -4.05 0.79 -8.65
N ILE A 100 -4.15 0.58 -7.32
CA ILE A 100 -4.98 -0.51 -6.80
C ILE A 100 -6.47 -0.20 -6.90
N LYS A 101 -7.26 -1.24 -7.20
CA LYS A 101 -8.72 -1.11 -7.26
C LYS A 101 -9.32 -1.01 -5.87
N LEU A 102 -10.37 -0.20 -5.71
CA LEU A 102 -11.09 -0.07 -4.44
C LEU A 102 -11.69 -1.39 -3.95
N GLY A 103 -12.09 -2.25 -4.87
CA GLY A 103 -12.63 -3.58 -4.58
C GLY A 103 -11.59 -4.69 -4.51
N GLN A 104 -10.30 -4.39 -4.57
CA GLN A 104 -9.27 -5.42 -4.52
C GLN A 104 -9.26 -6.15 -3.17
N SER A 105 -9.20 -7.48 -3.22
CA SER A 105 -9.10 -8.29 -2.00
C SER A 105 -7.75 -8.08 -1.32
N SER A 106 -7.76 -7.97 0.01
CA SER A 106 -6.52 -7.86 0.79
C SER A 106 -5.60 -9.08 0.65
N SER A 107 -6.16 -10.24 0.31
CA SER A 107 -5.39 -11.47 0.06
C SER A 107 -4.56 -11.42 -1.22
N THR A 108 -4.88 -10.52 -2.16
CA THR A 108 -4.16 -10.35 -3.42
C THR A 108 -3.09 -9.26 -3.37
N LEU A 109 -3.00 -8.55 -2.25
CA LEU A 109 -1.97 -7.54 -2.05
C LEU A 109 -0.62 -8.18 -1.73
N SER A 110 0.43 -7.68 -2.35
CA SER A 110 1.80 -8.02 -1.97
C SER A 110 2.11 -7.55 -0.53
N GLY A 111 3.18 -8.09 0.06
CA GLY A 111 3.63 -7.67 1.39
C GLY A 111 3.88 -6.16 1.48
N GLY A 112 4.57 -5.58 0.49
CA GLY A 112 4.82 -4.14 0.42
C GLY A 112 3.55 -3.30 0.24
N GLU A 113 2.58 -3.74 -0.59
CA GLU A 113 1.29 -3.07 -0.72
C GLU A 113 0.50 -3.07 0.59
N SER A 114 0.47 -4.21 1.28
CA SER A 114 -0.19 -4.35 2.59
C SER A 114 0.41 -3.43 3.64
N GLN A 115 1.75 -3.27 3.66
CA GLN A 115 2.44 -2.33 4.54
C GLN A 115 2.07 -0.89 4.20
N ARG A 116 2.04 -0.51 2.92
CA ARG A 116 1.66 0.83 2.48
C ARG A 116 0.19 1.16 2.78
N VAL A 117 -0.74 0.20 2.67
CA VAL A 117 -2.13 0.39 3.12
C VAL A 117 -2.18 0.71 4.61
N LYS A 118 -1.42 -0.01 5.45
CA LYS A 118 -1.29 0.31 6.88
C LYS A 118 -0.71 1.70 7.09
N LEU A 119 0.37 2.06 6.37
CA LEU A 119 0.98 3.39 6.42
C LEU A 119 -0.05 4.49 6.11
N ALA A 120 -0.82 4.35 5.02
CA ALA A 120 -1.88 5.29 4.64
C ALA A 120 -2.91 5.49 5.77
N SER A 121 -3.25 4.42 6.51
CA SER A 121 -4.19 4.50 7.63
C SER A 121 -3.67 5.34 8.81
N PHE A 122 -2.35 5.41 9.00
CA PHE A 122 -1.73 6.27 10.02
C PHE A 122 -1.64 7.72 9.58
N LEU A 123 -1.50 7.98 8.28
CA LEU A 123 -1.50 9.34 7.75
C LEU A 123 -2.87 10.03 7.91
N THR A 124 -3.98 9.27 7.91
CA THR A 124 -5.34 9.80 8.09
C THR A 124 -5.71 10.10 9.54
N LYS A 125 -5.02 9.49 10.49
CA LYS A 125 -5.33 9.69 11.91
C LYS A 125 -4.62 10.96 12.39
N ASP A 126 -5.36 11.91 12.93
CA ASP A 126 -4.81 12.97 13.78
C ASP A 126 -4.28 12.33 15.08
N SER A 127 -3.22 11.54 14.97
CA SER A 127 -2.55 11.02 16.14
C SER A 127 -1.69 12.14 16.73
N ALA A 128 -2.32 12.92 17.60
CA ALA A 128 -1.66 13.96 18.40
C ALA A 128 -0.64 13.40 19.41
N GLN A 129 -0.33 12.11 19.35
CA GLN A 129 0.64 11.46 20.21
C GLN A 129 1.78 10.92 19.35
N GLY A 130 2.89 11.66 19.32
CA GLY A 130 4.17 11.17 18.81
C GLY A 130 4.67 9.96 19.61
N GLY A 131 5.79 9.35 19.16
CA GLY A 131 6.45 8.27 19.90
C GLY A 131 6.07 6.85 19.44
N VAL A 132 5.43 6.68 18.29
CA VAL A 132 5.27 5.35 17.67
C VAL A 132 6.51 5.02 16.83
N MET A 133 7.04 3.82 16.99
CA MET A 133 8.06 3.27 16.11
C MET A 133 7.40 2.40 15.04
N PHE A 134 7.66 2.73 13.78
CA PHE A 134 7.23 1.96 12.61
C PHE A 134 8.42 1.17 12.08
N ILE A 135 8.22 -0.10 11.82
CA ILE A 135 9.21 -0.99 11.20
C ILE A 135 8.64 -1.46 9.87
N PHE A 136 9.36 -1.18 8.78
CA PHE A 136 9.01 -1.59 7.43
C PHE A 136 10.06 -2.54 6.88
N ASP A 137 9.61 -3.61 6.25
CA ASP A 137 10.46 -4.61 5.61
C ASP A 137 10.24 -4.55 4.10
N GLU A 138 11.26 -4.11 3.36
CA GLU A 138 11.27 -3.92 1.90
C GLU A 138 10.03 -3.18 1.34
N PRO A 139 9.67 -2.00 1.89
CA PRO A 139 8.45 -1.32 1.50
C PRO A 139 8.46 -0.79 0.05
N THR A 140 9.63 -0.76 -0.61
CA THR A 140 9.76 -0.35 -2.02
C THR A 140 9.52 -1.48 -3.02
N THR A 141 9.32 -2.72 -2.55
CA THR A 141 9.08 -3.86 -3.43
C THR A 141 7.88 -3.62 -4.33
N GLY A 142 8.09 -3.76 -5.65
CA GLY A 142 7.07 -3.54 -6.68
C GLY A 142 6.76 -2.08 -6.99
N LEU A 143 7.48 -1.10 -6.40
CA LEU A 143 7.30 0.31 -6.71
C LEU A 143 8.10 0.74 -7.95
N HIS A 144 7.46 1.56 -8.77
CA HIS A 144 8.15 2.33 -9.79
C HIS A 144 8.93 3.48 -9.14
N PHE A 145 9.99 3.95 -9.80
CA PHE A 145 10.89 4.99 -9.27
C PHE A 145 10.17 6.26 -8.79
N HIS A 146 9.13 6.68 -9.50
CA HIS A 146 8.30 7.83 -9.12
C HIS A 146 7.56 7.64 -7.79
N ASP A 147 7.15 6.42 -7.49
CA ASP A 147 6.35 6.13 -6.30
C ASP A 147 7.22 6.00 -5.04
N ILE A 148 8.53 5.72 -5.20
CA ILE A 148 9.49 5.75 -4.09
C ILE A 148 9.53 7.15 -3.46
N ASN A 149 9.50 8.21 -4.26
CA ASN A 149 9.50 9.59 -3.75
C ASN A 149 8.22 9.89 -2.94
N LYS A 150 7.06 9.37 -3.37
CA LYS A 150 5.81 9.50 -2.60
C LYS A 150 5.91 8.78 -1.25
N LEU A 151 6.47 7.57 -1.27
CA LEU A 151 6.67 6.79 -0.05
C LEU A 151 7.62 7.51 0.93
N LEU A 152 8.72 8.06 0.44
CA LEU A 152 9.65 8.86 1.26
C LEU A 152 8.99 10.11 1.84
N ALA A 153 8.14 10.80 1.06
CA ALA A 153 7.37 11.94 1.55
C ALA A 153 6.39 11.53 2.67
N ALA A 154 5.75 10.35 2.53
CA ALA A 154 4.87 9.81 3.56
C ALA A 154 5.64 9.47 4.85
N PHE A 155 6.84 8.91 4.75
CA PHE A 155 7.72 8.66 5.90
C PHE A 155 8.11 9.97 6.59
N ASN A 156 8.54 10.98 5.83
CA ASN A 156 8.88 12.28 6.38
C ASN A 156 7.70 12.92 7.13
N ALA A 157 6.48 12.81 6.58
CA ALA A 157 5.29 13.33 7.25
C ALA A 157 5.00 12.65 8.60
N LEU A 158 5.37 11.37 8.78
CA LEU A 158 5.28 10.69 10.08
C LEU A 158 6.42 11.12 11.02
N ILE A 159 7.64 11.29 10.51
CA ILE A 159 8.80 11.75 11.29
C ILE A 159 8.53 13.16 11.84
N GLU A 160 7.99 14.07 11.01
CA GLU A 160 7.59 15.42 11.42
C GLU A 160 6.53 15.44 12.53
N ARG A 161 5.71 14.38 12.62
CA ARG A 161 4.75 14.18 13.72
C ARG A 161 5.38 13.56 14.98
N GLY A 162 6.70 13.37 15.01
CA GLY A 162 7.43 12.82 16.15
C GLY A 162 7.47 11.30 16.23
N HIS A 163 7.24 10.61 15.12
CA HIS A 163 7.37 9.15 15.03
C HIS A 163 8.78 8.74 14.63
N THR A 164 9.15 7.50 14.92
CA THR A 164 10.42 6.89 14.51
C THR A 164 10.15 5.86 13.41
N ILE A 165 10.97 5.87 12.36
CA ILE A 165 10.84 4.92 11.25
C ILE A 165 12.11 4.11 11.11
N VAL A 166 11.98 2.80 11.14
CA VAL A 166 13.02 1.83 10.84
C VAL A 166 12.66 1.11 9.57
N ILE A 167 13.57 1.06 8.59
CA ILE A 167 13.33 0.46 7.29
C ILE A 167 14.42 -0.57 7.01
N VAL A 168 14.04 -1.81 6.75
CA VAL A 168 14.92 -2.82 6.17
C VAL A 168 14.82 -2.67 4.66
N GLU A 169 15.91 -2.27 4.00
CA GLU A 169 15.91 -1.92 2.58
C GLU A 169 17.26 -2.16 1.92
N HIS A 170 17.21 -2.41 0.62
CA HIS A 170 18.37 -2.47 -0.26
C HIS A 170 18.31 -1.44 -1.41
N ASN A 171 17.26 -0.63 -1.46
CA ASN A 171 17.10 0.43 -2.46
C ASN A 171 17.98 1.63 -2.10
N MET A 172 18.92 1.96 -2.98
CA MET A 172 19.90 3.04 -2.76
C MET A 172 19.26 4.42 -2.61
N ASP A 173 18.10 4.66 -3.23
CA ASP A 173 17.41 5.95 -3.14
C ASP A 173 16.75 6.15 -1.77
N VAL A 174 16.35 5.06 -1.11
CA VAL A 174 15.88 5.09 0.28
C VAL A 174 17.05 5.22 1.23
N ILE A 175 18.11 4.41 1.06
CA ILE A 175 19.28 4.39 1.95
C ILE A 175 19.94 5.77 2.00
N LYS A 176 20.10 6.46 0.86
CA LYS A 176 20.71 7.80 0.85
C LYS A 176 19.90 8.89 1.57
N CYS A 177 18.59 8.66 1.75
CA CYS A 177 17.69 9.59 2.44
C CYS A 177 17.56 9.32 3.94
N ALA A 178 18.16 8.25 4.45
CA ALA A 178 18.13 7.92 5.87
C ALA A 178 18.99 8.89 6.71
N ASP A 179 18.56 9.15 7.94
CA ASP A 179 19.35 9.89 8.92
C ASP A 179 20.48 9.02 9.47
N TRP A 180 20.24 7.72 9.61
CA TRP A 180 21.17 6.74 10.15
C TRP A 180 21.01 5.40 9.43
N VAL A 181 22.12 4.73 9.15
CA VAL A 181 22.18 3.42 8.52
C VAL A 181 22.93 2.45 9.40
N VAL A 182 22.38 1.26 9.56
CA VAL A 182 23.06 0.09 10.13
C VAL A 182 23.21 -0.92 9.00
N ASP A 183 24.45 -1.13 8.55
CA ASP A 183 24.76 -2.06 7.45
C ASP A 183 25.21 -3.41 8.00
N LEU A 184 24.52 -4.46 7.59
CA LEU A 184 24.78 -5.84 8.02
C LEU A 184 25.45 -6.63 6.88
N GLY A 185 26.52 -7.34 7.20
CA GLY A 185 27.25 -8.12 6.20
C GLY A 185 28.46 -8.85 6.77
N PRO A 186 29.50 -9.10 5.91
CA PRO A 186 29.49 -8.90 4.45
C PRO A 186 28.68 -9.97 3.70
N GLU A 187 28.48 -11.14 4.29
CA GLU A 187 27.80 -12.30 3.69
C GLU A 187 26.51 -12.65 4.44
N ALA A 188 25.88 -13.74 4.07
CA ALA A 188 24.69 -14.28 4.73
C ALA A 188 25.02 -15.55 5.55
N GLY A 189 24.09 -16.00 6.39
CA GLY A 189 24.23 -17.22 7.19
C GLY A 189 25.33 -17.12 8.23
N THR A 190 26.12 -18.19 8.42
CA THR A 190 27.18 -18.28 9.43
C THR A 190 28.36 -17.32 9.19
N GLY A 191 28.56 -16.86 7.96
CA GLY A 191 29.59 -15.88 7.57
C GLY A 191 29.17 -14.42 7.64
N GLY A 192 27.88 -14.15 7.86
CA GLY A 192 27.29 -12.82 7.80
C GLY A 192 26.59 -12.38 9.07
N GLY A 193 25.71 -11.40 8.92
CA GLY A 193 24.86 -10.89 10.02
C GLY A 193 25.62 -10.09 11.08
N ARG A 194 26.80 -9.57 10.74
CA ARG A 194 27.58 -8.68 11.61
C ARG A 194 27.34 -7.22 11.19
N VAL A 195 27.37 -6.31 12.15
CA VAL A 195 27.36 -4.89 11.84
C VAL A 195 28.70 -4.53 11.19
N VAL A 196 28.68 -4.17 9.91
CA VAL A 196 29.83 -3.75 9.13
C VAL A 196 30.05 -2.24 9.27
N PHE A 197 28.95 -1.50 9.39
CA PHE A 197 28.96 -0.06 9.53
C PHE A 197 27.70 0.41 10.27
N GLU A 198 27.85 1.49 11.03
CA GLU A 198 26.76 2.28 11.57
C GLU A 198 27.09 3.77 11.46
N GLY A 199 26.15 4.59 11.02
CA GLY A 199 26.36 6.03 10.83
C GLY A 199 25.49 6.63 9.74
N THR A 200 25.85 7.84 9.31
CA THR A 200 25.15 8.54 8.23
C THR A 200 25.43 7.91 6.86
N PRO A 201 24.52 8.02 5.87
CA PRO A 201 24.76 7.54 4.50
C PRO A 201 26.05 8.09 3.89
N ARG A 202 26.36 9.35 4.17
CA ARG A 202 27.60 10.00 3.69
C ARG A 202 28.88 9.32 4.21
N ASN A 203 28.87 8.89 5.47
CA ASN A 203 29.99 8.17 6.05
C ASN A 203 30.05 6.72 5.54
N LEU A 204 28.88 6.11 5.27
CA LEU A 204 28.79 4.78 4.68
C LEU A 204 29.50 4.70 3.32
N GLU A 205 29.38 5.74 2.47
CA GLU A 205 30.05 5.80 1.16
C GLU A 205 31.59 5.66 1.28
N GLN A 206 32.16 5.99 2.42
CA GLN A 206 33.58 5.95 2.67
C GLN A 206 34.04 4.66 3.37
N CYS A 207 33.14 3.77 3.75
CA CYS A 207 33.46 2.52 4.40
C CYS A 207 33.91 1.46 3.39
N PRO A 208 35.19 1.04 3.37
CA PRO A 208 35.71 0.07 2.39
C PRO A 208 35.11 -1.34 2.56
N ALA A 209 34.70 -1.67 3.78
CA ALA A 209 34.13 -2.98 4.11
C ALA A 209 32.67 -3.14 3.71
N SER A 210 31.99 -2.02 3.42
CA SER A 210 30.55 -2.01 3.08
C SER A 210 30.34 -2.15 1.58
N TYR A 211 29.62 -3.21 1.18
CA TYR A 211 29.11 -3.33 -0.19
C TYR A 211 28.06 -2.26 -0.49
N THR A 212 27.15 -2.00 0.45
CA THR A 212 26.15 -0.94 0.35
C THR A 212 26.80 0.42 0.10
N GLY A 213 27.82 0.76 0.87
CA GLY A 213 28.59 2.01 0.72
C GLY A 213 29.28 2.12 -0.64
N LYS A 214 29.82 1.02 -1.16
CA LYS A 214 30.41 0.98 -2.50
C LYS A 214 29.40 1.33 -3.59
N TYR A 215 28.20 0.73 -3.56
CA TYR A 215 27.15 0.99 -4.55
C TYR A 215 26.53 2.37 -4.40
N LEU A 216 26.34 2.86 -3.17
CA LEU A 216 25.84 4.19 -2.89
C LEU A 216 26.75 5.25 -3.51
N ARG A 217 28.09 5.12 -3.32
CA ARG A 217 29.10 6.02 -3.90
C ARG A 217 29.09 6.02 -5.44
N LEU A 218 28.84 4.88 -6.07
CA LEU A 218 28.75 4.80 -7.54
C LEU A 218 27.57 5.58 -8.08
N ARG A 219 26.44 5.56 -7.38
CA ARG A 219 25.24 6.31 -7.78
C ARG A 219 25.32 7.82 -7.53
N THR A 220 26.09 8.25 -6.55
CA THR A 220 26.30 9.68 -6.26
C THR A 220 27.19 10.37 -7.31
N LYS A 221 27.89 9.59 -8.16
CA LYS A 221 28.78 10.11 -9.21
C LYS A 221 28.13 10.18 -10.60
N LEU A 222 26.87 9.69 -10.73
CA LEU A 222 26.05 9.78 -11.95
C LEU A 222 25.04 10.93 -11.84
#